data_3bb3a5caf9b0dd76dd58be42ea6b6517
#
_entry.id   3bb3a5caf9b0dd76dd58be42ea6b6517
#
_cell.length_a   1.000
_cell.length_b   1.000
_cell.length_c   1.000
_cell.angle_alpha   90.00
_cell.angle_beta   90.00
_cell.angle_gamma   90.00
#
_symmetry.space_group_name_H-M   'P 1'
#
loop_
_entity.id
_entity.type
_entity.pdbx_description
1 polymer ?
#
loop_
_entity_poly.entity_id
_entity_poly.type
_entity_poly.pdbx_seq_one_letter_code
_entity_poly.pdbx_strand_id
1 'polypeptide(L)'
;MAKKSKSKTGDDEEGSSSFNPYTHLDDTLDSIEKDFSLSGSGLSRDERRMNTVSLAIDLVLGGGITAGGWYTFVGGEQSSKSTLANSTMAMAVNSSIPIVSMWDYEGSTDAEYLANILKSNRIDANVEDVFGIRDPKTGKWLVKPRVRYYSETVAEKFFDYLAKLERLLPDVRKIGDDWFYIYENTKPNKSIVGSKYDKSYFSKTGKFRVPAPNGNLQALVICDSYPAMLPEKMDTDDPSNAMAMQARMFSEQMKRVKGRMKAKRIAVIGINQLRQKPAVMFGCFHGSSRVVMADGATKAIRDLVRERSTEKVLSYNQKTGT
;
A
#
# COMPACT_ATOMS: atom_id res chain seq x y z
N MET A 1 39.32 43.46 63.30
CA MET A 1 37.98 43.42 62.71
C MET A 1 38.01 44.15 61.41
N ALA A 2 38.08 43.43 60.28
CA ALA A 2 38.21 44.00 58.93
C ALA A 2 36.89 43.84 58.20
N LYS A 3 36.32 44.97 57.82
CA LYS A 3 35.14 45.02 56.95
C LYS A 3 35.58 44.78 55.46
N LYS A 4 35.06 43.73 54.86
CA LYS A 4 35.19 43.49 53.39
C LYS A 4 34.17 44.34 52.66
N SER A 5 34.64 45.21 51.79
CA SER A 5 33.83 45.93 50.81
C SER A 5 33.45 45.01 49.66
N LYS A 6 32.18 44.97 49.29
CA LYS A 6 31.69 44.34 48.06
C LYS A 6 31.79 45.35 46.92
N SER A 7 32.62 45.04 45.94
CA SER A 7 32.59 45.71 44.64
C SER A 7 31.47 45.10 43.80
N LYS A 8 30.54 45.92 43.36
CA LYS A 8 29.58 45.63 42.28
C LYS A 8 30.30 45.93 40.95
N THR A 9 30.54 44.92 40.17
CA THR A 9 30.74 45.09 38.72
C THR A 9 29.45 44.63 38.06
N GLY A 10 28.72 45.59 37.56
CA GLY A 10 27.61 45.32 36.62
C GLY A 10 28.19 45.20 35.24
N ASP A 11 28.06 44.05 34.66
CA ASP A 11 28.14 43.86 33.22
C ASP A 11 26.72 43.64 32.72
N ASP A 12 26.15 44.73 32.24
CA ASP A 12 24.90 44.69 31.44
C ASP A 12 25.25 44.18 30.04
N GLU A 13 25.25 42.86 29.88
CA GLU A 13 25.16 42.28 28.51
C GLU A 13 23.68 42.46 28.06
N GLU A 14 23.43 43.52 27.34
CA GLU A 14 22.29 43.63 26.45
C GLU A 14 22.39 42.53 25.38
N GLY A 15 21.83 41.37 25.68
CA GLY A 15 21.57 40.34 24.70
C GLY A 15 20.57 40.87 23.69
N SER A 16 21.07 41.30 22.52
CA SER A 16 20.21 41.59 21.38
C SER A 16 19.47 40.29 21.01
N SER A 17 18.25 40.14 21.53
CA SER A 17 17.34 39.10 21.01
C SER A 17 17.09 39.42 19.54
N SER A 18 17.75 38.73 18.66
CA SER A 18 17.49 38.82 17.23
C SER A 18 16.00 38.51 17.03
N PHE A 19 15.25 39.48 16.54
CA PHE A 19 13.83 39.32 16.22
C PHE A 19 13.71 38.15 15.22
N ASN A 20 13.14 37.04 15.64
CA ASN A 20 12.80 35.93 14.79
C ASN A 20 11.33 36.04 14.39
N PRO A 21 11.01 36.40 13.14
CA PRO A 21 9.63 36.57 12.69
C PRO A 21 8.83 35.27 12.69
N TYR A 22 9.50 34.12 12.85
CA TYR A 22 8.87 32.80 12.80
C TYR A 22 8.40 32.27 14.17
N THR A 23 8.83 32.86 15.30
CA THR A 23 8.36 32.43 16.63
C THR A 23 6.84 32.56 16.80
N HIS A 24 6.24 33.56 16.18
CA HIS A 24 4.78 33.75 16.17
C HIS A 24 4.06 32.75 15.24
N LEU A 25 4.78 32.23 14.21
CA LEU A 25 4.23 31.24 13.29
C LEU A 25 4.13 29.87 13.96
N ASP A 26 5.09 29.49 14.80
CA ASP A 26 5.10 28.21 15.50
C ASP A 26 3.90 28.05 16.42
N ASP A 27 3.59 29.07 17.23
CA ASP A 27 2.39 29.08 18.10
C ASP A 27 1.09 28.98 17.30
N THR A 28 1.04 29.59 16.12
CA THR A 28 -0.11 29.53 15.22
C THR A 28 -0.22 28.17 14.56
N LEU A 29 0.88 27.58 14.13
CA LEU A 29 0.94 26.24 13.57
C LEU A 29 0.55 25.18 14.59
N ASP A 30 1.01 25.28 15.83
CA ASP A 30 0.63 24.38 16.93
C ASP A 30 -0.88 24.45 17.20
N SER A 31 -1.48 25.62 17.06
CA SER A 31 -2.94 25.80 17.18
C SER A 31 -3.68 25.11 16.03
N ILE A 32 -3.20 25.27 14.80
CA ILE A 32 -3.75 24.66 13.60
C ILE A 32 -3.57 23.12 13.65
N GLU A 33 -2.43 22.65 14.13
CA GLU A 33 -2.14 21.21 14.27
C GLU A 33 -3.10 20.49 15.23
N LYS A 34 -3.61 21.18 16.26
CA LYS A 34 -4.62 20.62 17.17
C LYS A 34 -5.95 20.34 16.46
N ASP A 35 -6.31 21.18 15.49
CA ASP A 35 -7.54 21.00 14.71
C ASP A 35 -7.41 19.93 13.61
N PHE A 36 -6.21 19.69 13.12
CA PHE A 36 -5.94 18.78 12.00
C PHE A 36 -5.37 17.43 12.41
N SER A 37 -5.48 16.92 13.57
CA SER A 37 -5.00 15.55 13.96
C SER A 37 -3.66 15.19 13.30
N LEU A 38 -2.75 16.13 13.14
CA LEU A 38 -1.42 15.87 12.61
C LEU A 38 -0.70 14.96 13.60
N SER A 39 -0.91 13.66 13.43
CA SER A 39 -0.11 12.69 14.15
C SER A 39 1.31 12.80 13.61
N GLY A 40 2.21 13.39 14.35
CA GLY A 40 3.65 13.43 14.05
C GLY A 40 4.28 12.05 13.86
N SER A 41 3.51 10.98 14.09
CA SER A 41 3.81 9.60 13.79
C SER A 41 3.73 9.25 12.28
N GLY A 42 3.30 10.17 11.42
CA GLY A 42 3.20 9.92 9.96
C GLY A 42 4.53 9.60 9.28
N LEU A 43 5.65 10.00 9.90
CA LEU A 43 7.02 9.76 9.44
C LEU A 43 7.76 8.72 10.30
N SER A 44 7.05 7.74 10.85
CA SER A 44 7.70 6.67 11.63
C SER A 44 8.76 5.98 10.78
N ARG A 45 10.02 6.09 11.21
CA ARG A 45 11.18 5.38 10.63
C ARG A 45 11.12 3.87 10.83
N ASP A 46 10.21 3.40 11.66
CA ASP A 46 10.05 2.00 12.10
C ASP A 46 8.98 1.23 11.32
N GLU A 47 8.56 1.67 10.14
CA GLU A 47 7.65 0.88 9.33
C GLU A 47 8.37 -0.37 8.83
N ARG A 48 7.98 -1.53 9.34
CA ARG A 48 8.45 -2.79 8.79
C ARG A 48 7.96 -2.94 7.36
N ARG A 49 8.88 -3.32 6.49
CA ARG A 49 8.65 -3.51 5.06
C ARG A 49 8.77 -4.98 4.73
N MET A 50 7.94 -5.43 3.82
CA MET A 50 8.07 -6.78 3.25
C MET A 50 8.97 -6.69 2.02
N ASN A 51 10.04 -7.46 1.98
CA ASN A 51 10.91 -7.50 0.83
C ASN A 51 10.20 -8.17 -0.36
N THR A 52 10.52 -7.69 -1.56
CA THR A 52 10.23 -8.40 -2.80
C THR A 52 11.33 -9.44 -3.07
N VAL A 53 11.28 -10.12 -4.20
CA VAL A 53 12.35 -11.05 -4.61
C VAL A 53 13.58 -10.35 -5.19
N SER A 54 13.51 -9.05 -5.39
CA SER A 54 14.54 -8.26 -6.06
C SER A 54 15.03 -7.13 -5.18
N LEU A 55 16.30 -7.18 -4.78
CA LEU A 55 16.94 -6.12 -4.04
C LEU A 55 16.87 -4.77 -4.77
N ALA A 56 16.98 -4.77 -6.11
CA ALA A 56 16.89 -3.55 -6.91
C ALA A 56 15.51 -2.89 -6.78
N ILE A 57 14.44 -3.70 -6.77
CA ILE A 57 13.08 -3.20 -6.58
C ILE A 57 12.90 -2.73 -5.16
N ASP A 58 13.39 -3.46 -4.18
CA ASP A 58 13.31 -3.05 -2.77
C ASP A 58 14.00 -1.71 -2.54
N LEU A 59 15.16 -1.48 -3.14
CA LEU A 59 15.87 -0.19 -3.08
C LEU A 59 15.03 0.94 -3.70
N VAL A 60 14.44 0.72 -4.87
CA VAL A 60 13.55 1.70 -5.53
C VAL A 60 12.31 2.00 -4.68
N LEU A 61 11.77 0.98 -4.01
CA LEU A 61 10.64 1.13 -3.10
C LEU A 61 11.03 1.69 -1.71
N GLY A 62 12.31 2.03 -1.52
CA GLY A 62 12.81 2.53 -0.25
C GLY A 62 12.89 1.46 0.84
N GLY A 63 13.10 0.19 0.48
CA GLY A 63 13.29 -0.95 1.37
C GLY A 63 12.17 -2.01 1.31
N GLY A 64 11.29 -1.97 0.31
CA GLY A 64 10.24 -2.97 0.09
C GLY A 64 8.80 -2.46 0.22
N ILE A 65 7.88 -3.39 0.31
CA ILE A 65 6.43 -3.15 0.37
C ILE A 65 6.02 -2.65 1.76
N THR A 66 5.33 -1.51 1.83
CA THR A 66 4.85 -0.91 3.08
C THR A 66 3.35 -1.05 3.28
N ALA A 67 2.92 -0.90 4.52
CA ALA A 67 1.52 -0.83 4.89
C ALA A 67 0.82 0.39 4.24
N GLY A 68 -0.35 0.16 3.68
CA GLY A 68 -1.11 1.17 2.94
C GLY A 68 -0.53 1.49 1.57
N GLY A 69 0.55 0.80 1.16
CA GLY A 69 1.15 0.95 -0.15
C GLY A 69 0.24 0.42 -1.25
N TRP A 70 0.16 1.17 -2.34
CA TRP A 70 -0.48 0.74 -3.57
C TRP A 70 0.55 0.83 -4.68
N TYR A 71 1.04 -0.32 -5.11
CA TYR A 71 2.13 -0.46 -6.07
C TYR A 71 1.56 -0.90 -7.41
N THR A 72 2.13 -0.37 -8.49
CA THR A 72 1.74 -0.78 -9.84
C THR A 72 2.98 -1.20 -10.61
N PHE A 73 3.02 -2.46 -11.02
CA PHE A 73 4.06 -2.97 -11.93
C PHE A 73 3.64 -2.68 -13.36
N VAL A 74 4.39 -1.83 -14.03
CA VAL A 74 4.08 -1.34 -15.37
C VAL A 74 5.14 -1.80 -16.36
N GLY A 75 4.72 -2.28 -17.52
CA GLY A 75 5.67 -2.70 -18.57
C GLY A 75 4.94 -3.23 -19.80
N GLY A 76 5.70 -3.45 -20.86
CA GLY A 76 5.20 -4.10 -22.09
C GLY A 76 4.79 -5.55 -21.85
N GLU A 77 4.23 -6.19 -22.85
CA GLU A 77 3.96 -7.62 -22.82
C GLU A 77 5.26 -8.42 -22.60
N GLN A 78 5.16 -9.56 -21.93
CA GLN A 78 6.30 -10.46 -21.63
C GLN A 78 7.47 -9.81 -20.85
N SER A 79 7.25 -8.70 -20.13
CA SER A 79 8.26 -8.04 -19.31
C SER A 79 8.34 -8.56 -17.87
N SER A 80 7.91 -9.78 -17.63
CA SER A 80 7.98 -10.50 -16.34
C SER A 80 7.21 -9.85 -15.17
N LYS A 81 6.19 -9.02 -15.45
CA LYS A 81 5.38 -8.38 -14.40
C LYS A 81 4.63 -9.39 -13.53
N SER A 82 3.95 -10.34 -14.16
CA SER A 82 3.22 -11.41 -13.45
C SER A 82 4.17 -12.31 -12.70
N THR A 83 5.35 -12.63 -13.27
CA THR A 83 6.41 -13.39 -12.57
C THR A 83 6.86 -12.67 -11.30
N LEU A 84 7.10 -11.37 -11.38
CA LEU A 84 7.50 -10.55 -10.23
C LEU A 84 6.39 -10.50 -9.17
N ALA A 85 5.13 -10.32 -9.58
CA ALA A 85 3.99 -10.29 -8.67
C ALA A 85 3.80 -11.64 -7.97
N ASN A 86 3.87 -12.76 -8.72
CA ASN A 86 3.76 -14.11 -8.18
C ASN A 86 4.92 -14.47 -7.26
N SER A 87 6.14 -14.04 -7.59
CA SER A 87 7.30 -14.22 -6.71
C SER A 87 7.16 -13.37 -5.43
N THR A 88 6.61 -12.17 -5.53
CA THR A 88 6.32 -11.33 -4.35
C THR A 88 5.21 -11.96 -3.48
N MET A 89 4.21 -12.60 -4.11
CA MET A 89 3.21 -13.41 -3.41
C MET A 89 3.87 -14.55 -2.62
N ALA A 90 4.79 -15.27 -3.24
CA ALA A 90 5.54 -16.34 -2.58
C ALA A 90 6.34 -15.80 -1.38
N MET A 91 6.99 -14.65 -1.51
CA MET A 91 7.67 -13.98 -0.39
C MET A 91 6.71 -13.61 0.74
N ALA A 92 5.48 -13.17 0.44
CA ALA A 92 4.48 -12.88 1.44
C ALA A 92 4.04 -14.13 2.22
N VAL A 93 3.87 -15.26 1.54
CA VAL A 93 3.58 -16.55 2.16
C VAL A 93 4.74 -16.98 3.08
N ASN A 94 5.99 -16.84 2.63
CA ASN A 94 7.19 -17.13 3.40
C ASN A 94 7.33 -16.23 4.65
N SER A 95 6.93 -14.95 4.51
CA SER A 95 6.95 -13.98 5.60
C SER A 95 5.77 -14.12 6.56
N SER A 96 4.96 -15.17 6.43
CA SER A 96 3.79 -15.45 7.27
C SER A 96 2.78 -14.30 7.32
N ILE A 97 2.58 -13.60 6.19
CA ILE A 97 1.52 -12.62 6.07
C ILE A 97 0.16 -13.33 6.19
N PRO A 98 -0.70 -12.91 7.15
CA PRO A 98 -1.93 -13.67 7.47
C PRO A 98 -2.90 -13.83 6.31
N ILE A 99 -2.98 -12.82 5.43
CA ILE A 99 -3.89 -12.83 4.29
C ILE A 99 -3.10 -12.48 3.04
N VAL A 100 -2.97 -13.45 2.16
CA VAL A 100 -2.42 -13.25 0.82
C VAL A 100 -3.52 -13.61 -0.17
N SER A 101 -3.81 -12.72 -1.11
CA SER A 101 -4.83 -12.95 -2.12
C SER A 101 -4.37 -12.51 -3.50
N MET A 102 -4.75 -13.29 -4.50
CA MET A 102 -4.45 -13.06 -5.90
C MET A 102 -5.76 -12.98 -6.68
N TRP A 103 -5.92 -11.91 -7.41
CA TRP A 103 -7.04 -11.65 -8.31
C TRP A 103 -6.55 -11.71 -9.74
N ASP A 104 -6.88 -12.80 -10.41
CA ASP A 104 -6.49 -13.06 -11.80
C ASP A 104 -7.67 -12.71 -12.72
N TYR A 105 -7.55 -11.58 -13.38
CA TYR A 105 -8.52 -11.08 -14.36
C TYR A 105 -8.20 -11.51 -15.79
N GLU A 106 -6.97 -11.98 -16.03
CA GLU A 106 -6.56 -12.49 -17.35
C GLU A 106 -6.85 -13.97 -17.52
N GLY A 107 -7.04 -14.70 -16.39
CA GLY A 107 -7.23 -16.15 -16.40
C GLY A 107 -6.00 -16.90 -16.91
N SER A 108 -4.82 -16.29 -16.78
CA SER A 108 -3.58 -16.78 -17.37
C SER A 108 -2.72 -17.57 -16.40
N THR A 109 -3.15 -17.72 -15.15
CA THR A 109 -2.36 -18.37 -14.11
C THR A 109 -2.36 -19.87 -14.29
N ASP A 110 -1.18 -20.43 -14.59
CA ASP A 110 -0.95 -21.87 -14.71
C ASP A 110 -0.40 -22.46 -13.41
N ALA A 111 -0.93 -23.62 -13.00
CA ALA A 111 -0.56 -24.30 -11.76
C ALA A 111 0.90 -24.77 -11.75
N GLU A 112 1.41 -25.27 -12.88
CA GLU A 112 2.81 -25.73 -13.00
C GLU A 112 3.78 -24.55 -12.90
N TYR A 113 3.44 -23.44 -13.56
CA TYR A 113 4.20 -22.21 -13.47
C TYR A 113 4.28 -21.68 -12.02
N LEU A 114 3.16 -21.69 -11.29
CA LEU A 114 3.13 -21.30 -9.87
C LEU A 114 3.96 -22.25 -9.02
N ALA A 115 3.90 -23.56 -9.24
CA ALA A 115 4.73 -24.52 -8.53
C ALA A 115 6.22 -24.23 -8.71
N ASN A 116 6.63 -23.87 -9.93
CA ASN A 116 8.01 -23.50 -10.23
C ASN A 116 8.42 -22.19 -9.52
N ILE A 117 7.53 -21.20 -9.46
CA ILE A 117 7.77 -19.96 -8.69
C ILE A 117 7.91 -20.26 -7.19
N LEU A 118 7.05 -21.09 -6.63
CA LEU A 118 7.13 -21.47 -5.21
C LEU A 118 8.46 -22.14 -4.89
N LYS A 119 8.86 -23.12 -5.69
CA LYS A 119 10.16 -23.83 -5.55
C LYS A 119 11.34 -22.86 -5.66
N SER A 120 11.33 -21.95 -6.65
CA SER A 120 12.41 -20.98 -6.83
C SER A 120 12.53 -20.01 -5.65
N ASN A 121 11.44 -19.77 -4.93
CA ASN A 121 11.40 -18.97 -3.71
C ASN A 121 11.55 -19.78 -2.42
N ARG A 122 12.05 -21.02 -2.52
CA ARG A 122 12.31 -21.93 -1.38
C ARG A 122 11.06 -22.25 -0.55
N ILE A 123 9.90 -22.24 -1.16
CA ILE A 123 8.67 -22.72 -0.54
C ILE A 123 8.56 -24.20 -0.85
N ASP A 124 8.82 -25.03 0.15
CA ASP A 124 8.58 -26.47 0.09
C ASP A 124 7.09 -26.75 0.30
N ALA A 125 6.30 -26.39 -0.69
CA ALA A 125 4.88 -26.62 -0.75
C ALA A 125 4.47 -26.85 -2.20
N ASN A 126 3.55 -27.76 -2.42
CA ASN A 126 2.91 -27.91 -3.73
C ASN A 126 1.83 -26.83 -3.92
N VAL A 127 1.31 -26.69 -5.13
CA VAL A 127 0.26 -25.72 -5.45
C VAL A 127 -0.98 -25.91 -4.59
N GLU A 128 -1.32 -27.17 -4.27
CA GLU A 128 -2.49 -27.52 -3.46
C GLU A 128 -2.35 -27.07 -2.01
N ASP A 129 -1.15 -27.12 -1.43
CA ASP A 129 -0.89 -26.59 -0.09
C ASP A 129 -1.03 -25.07 -0.03
N VAL A 130 -0.71 -24.38 -1.14
CA VAL A 130 -0.75 -22.93 -1.20
C VAL A 130 -2.16 -22.43 -1.50
N PHE A 131 -2.82 -22.98 -2.52
CA PHE A 131 -4.16 -22.56 -2.96
C PHE A 131 -5.30 -23.30 -2.29
N GLY A 132 -4.98 -24.34 -1.53
CA GLY A 132 -5.93 -25.17 -0.80
C GLY A 132 -6.70 -26.13 -1.69
N ILE A 133 -7.40 -27.05 -1.02
CA ILE A 133 -8.26 -28.05 -1.68
C ILE A 133 -9.69 -27.89 -1.15
N ARG A 134 -10.64 -27.79 -2.07
CA ARG A 134 -12.06 -27.84 -1.72
C ARG A 134 -12.65 -29.23 -2.02
N ASP A 135 -13.51 -29.68 -1.15
CA ASP A 135 -14.36 -30.82 -1.43
C ASP A 135 -15.34 -30.45 -2.58
N PRO A 136 -15.29 -31.17 -3.71
CA PRO A 136 -16.16 -30.86 -4.85
C PRO A 136 -17.64 -31.05 -4.56
N LYS A 137 -18.00 -31.89 -3.57
CA LYS A 137 -19.40 -32.19 -3.21
C LYS A 137 -19.99 -31.18 -2.23
N THR A 138 -19.21 -30.75 -1.24
CA THR A 138 -19.70 -29.91 -0.15
C THR A 138 -19.24 -28.46 -0.25
N GLY A 139 -18.27 -28.15 -1.13
CA GLY A 139 -17.64 -26.84 -1.27
C GLY A 139 -16.78 -26.42 -0.06
N LYS A 140 -16.66 -27.28 0.96
CA LYS A 140 -15.86 -27.01 2.16
C LYS A 140 -14.39 -27.20 1.88
N TRP A 141 -13.56 -26.44 2.60
CA TRP A 141 -12.10 -26.60 2.51
C TRP A 141 -11.66 -27.88 3.20
N LEU A 142 -11.02 -28.76 2.45
CA LEU A 142 -10.27 -29.92 2.98
C LEU A 142 -8.88 -29.44 3.43
N VAL A 143 -8.21 -28.63 2.62
CA VAL A 143 -6.98 -27.91 2.97
C VAL A 143 -7.25 -26.41 2.82
N LYS A 144 -7.05 -25.64 3.89
CA LYS A 144 -7.27 -24.19 3.84
C LYS A 144 -6.18 -23.52 3.02
N PRO A 145 -6.53 -22.59 2.12
CA PRO A 145 -5.54 -21.91 1.28
C PRO A 145 -4.65 -20.97 2.11
N ARG A 146 -3.37 -20.95 1.80
CA ARG A 146 -2.46 -19.89 2.23
C ARG A 146 -2.62 -18.65 1.35
N VAL A 147 -2.95 -18.84 0.07
CA VAL A 147 -3.26 -17.79 -0.90
C VAL A 147 -4.70 -17.96 -1.36
N ARG A 148 -5.50 -16.91 -1.21
CA ARG A 148 -6.87 -16.88 -1.71
C ARG A 148 -6.85 -16.45 -3.17
N TYR A 149 -7.10 -17.39 -4.07
CA TYR A 149 -7.14 -17.16 -5.49
C TYR A 149 -8.57 -16.87 -5.96
N TYR A 150 -8.72 -15.82 -6.75
CA TYR A 150 -9.97 -15.38 -7.36
C TYR A 150 -9.76 -15.19 -8.85
N SER A 151 -10.53 -15.93 -9.67
CA SER A 151 -10.68 -15.68 -11.10
C SER A 151 -12.00 -14.94 -11.29
N GLU A 152 -11.93 -13.68 -11.68
CA GLU A 152 -13.07 -12.79 -11.79
C GLU A 152 -12.93 -11.91 -13.04
N THR A 153 -14.04 -11.33 -13.48
CA THR A 153 -14.07 -10.38 -14.59
C THR A 153 -14.54 -9.00 -14.15
N VAL A 154 -15.42 -8.95 -13.13
CA VAL A 154 -16.05 -7.72 -12.65
C VAL A 154 -15.13 -6.97 -11.70
N ALA A 155 -14.78 -5.75 -12.06
CA ALA A 155 -13.83 -4.92 -11.33
C ALA A 155 -14.30 -4.52 -9.93
N GLU A 156 -15.60 -4.22 -9.76
CA GLU A 156 -16.18 -3.80 -8.48
C GLU A 156 -15.98 -4.82 -7.39
N LYS A 157 -15.97 -6.13 -7.72
CA LYS A 157 -15.75 -7.21 -6.75
C LYS A 157 -14.38 -7.13 -6.06
N PHE A 158 -13.35 -6.69 -6.77
CA PHE A 158 -12.03 -6.46 -6.19
C PHE A 158 -12.05 -5.36 -5.13
N PHE A 159 -12.68 -4.23 -5.44
CA PHE A 159 -12.78 -3.12 -4.50
C PHE A 159 -13.70 -3.44 -3.31
N ASP A 160 -14.77 -4.19 -3.55
CA ASP A 160 -15.63 -4.68 -2.47
C ASP A 160 -14.90 -5.65 -1.55
N TYR A 161 -14.03 -6.49 -2.10
CA TYR A 161 -13.15 -7.34 -1.29
C TYR A 161 -12.21 -6.51 -0.41
N LEU A 162 -11.54 -5.50 -0.97
CA LEU A 162 -10.69 -4.60 -0.19
C LEU A 162 -11.47 -3.88 0.91
N ALA A 163 -12.68 -3.40 0.62
CA ALA A 163 -13.55 -2.76 1.61
C ALA A 163 -14.02 -3.74 2.70
N LYS A 164 -14.23 -5.01 2.37
CA LYS A 164 -14.54 -6.07 3.35
C LYS A 164 -13.33 -6.40 4.21
N LEU A 165 -12.13 -6.51 3.63
CA LEU A 165 -10.89 -6.69 4.39
C LEU A 165 -10.66 -5.54 5.37
N GLU A 166 -10.88 -4.32 4.94
CA GLU A 166 -10.74 -3.12 5.78
C GLU A 166 -11.66 -3.20 7.02
N ARG A 167 -12.88 -3.69 6.86
CA ARG A 167 -13.83 -3.85 7.97
C ARG A 167 -13.50 -5.03 8.88
N LEU A 168 -12.93 -6.08 8.32
CA LEU A 168 -12.61 -7.33 9.03
C LEU A 168 -11.37 -7.18 9.91
N LEU A 169 -10.35 -6.50 9.39
CA LEU A 169 -9.05 -6.40 10.05
C LEU A 169 -9.06 -5.34 11.16
N PRO A 170 -8.36 -5.59 12.29
CA PRO A 170 -8.14 -4.57 13.30
C PRO A 170 -7.18 -3.49 12.79
N ASP A 171 -7.23 -2.30 13.40
CA ASP A 171 -6.15 -1.34 13.26
C ASP A 171 -4.87 -1.89 13.91
N VAL A 172 -3.73 -1.59 13.33
CA VAL A 172 -2.42 -1.90 13.93
C VAL A 172 -1.71 -0.61 14.23
N ARG A 173 -1.32 -0.42 15.50
CA ARG A 173 -0.64 0.80 15.94
C ARG A 173 0.58 0.47 16.77
N LYS A 174 1.63 1.26 16.60
CA LYS A 174 2.78 1.28 17.49
C LYS A 174 2.47 2.21 18.65
N ILE A 175 2.65 1.76 19.89
CA ILE A 175 2.47 2.55 21.11
C ILE A 175 3.72 2.30 21.98
N GLY A 176 4.56 3.31 22.10
CA GLY A 176 5.92 3.11 22.61
C GLY A 176 6.72 2.25 21.63
N ASP A 177 7.35 1.19 22.12
CA ASP A 177 8.13 0.26 21.32
C ASP A 177 7.33 -0.97 20.84
N ASP A 178 6.10 -1.14 21.32
CA ASP A 178 5.28 -2.30 21.07
C ASP A 178 4.21 -2.05 20.00
N TRP A 179 3.83 -3.13 19.31
CA TRP A 179 2.75 -3.12 18.34
C TRP A 179 1.48 -3.72 18.94
N PHE A 180 0.32 -3.12 18.60
CA PHE A 180 -0.97 -3.54 19.12
C PHE A 180 -2.02 -3.62 18.02
N TYR A 181 -2.86 -4.65 18.09
CA TYR A 181 -4.14 -4.71 17.41
C TYR A 181 -5.18 -3.92 18.20
N ILE A 182 -5.88 -3.03 17.51
CA ILE A 182 -6.97 -2.22 18.10
C ILE A 182 -8.29 -2.68 17.47
N TYR A 183 -9.15 -3.25 18.28
CA TYR A 183 -10.47 -3.72 17.85
C TYR A 183 -11.56 -2.80 18.38
N GLU A 184 -12.57 -2.54 17.56
CA GLU A 184 -13.79 -1.88 17.98
C GLU A 184 -14.60 -2.79 18.93
N ASN A 185 -15.35 -2.19 19.86
CA ASN A 185 -16.16 -2.93 20.83
C ASN A 185 -17.46 -3.46 20.19
N THR A 186 -17.34 -4.51 19.42
CA THR A 186 -18.45 -5.22 18.78
C THR A 186 -18.58 -6.66 19.32
N LYS A 187 -19.77 -7.25 19.20
CA LYS A 187 -19.98 -8.66 19.61
C LYS A 187 -18.97 -9.63 18.97
N PRO A 188 -18.72 -9.59 17.64
CA PRO A 188 -17.72 -10.45 17.02
C PRO A 188 -16.32 -10.23 17.60
N ASN A 189 -15.91 -8.99 17.78
CA ASN A 189 -14.58 -8.67 18.28
C ASN A 189 -14.39 -9.10 19.74
N LYS A 190 -15.43 -9.01 20.58
CA LYS A 190 -15.41 -9.57 21.94
C LYS A 190 -15.12 -11.07 21.94
N SER A 191 -15.74 -11.80 21.03
CA SER A 191 -15.51 -13.25 20.89
C SER A 191 -14.07 -13.57 20.45
N ILE A 192 -13.52 -12.79 19.53
CA ILE A 192 -12.14 -12.95 19.02
C ILE A 192 -11.12 -12.64 20.13
N VAL A 193 -11.31 -11.52 20.82
CA VAL A 193 -10.36 -11.02 21.82
C VAL A 193 -10.44 -11.78 23.13
N GLY A 194 -11.62 -12.26 23.51
CA GLY A 194 -11.86 -12.94 24.78
C GLY A 194 -11.47 -12.07 25.98
N SER A 195 -10.67 -12.63 26.88
CA SER A 195 -10.14 -11.92 28.06
C SER A 195 -8.74 -11.31 27.85
N LYS A 196 -8.14 -11.50 26.67
CA LYS A 196 -6.73 -11.14 26.37
C LYS A 196 -6.58 -9.70 25.88
N TYR A 197 -7.09 -8.72 26.63
CA TYR A 197 -6.97 -7.31 26.24
C TYR A 197 -6.59 -6.44 27.45
N ASP A 198 -6.06 -5.26 27.15
CA ASP A 198 -5.70 -4.27 28.16
C ASP A 198 -6.97 -3.60 28.73
N LYS A 199 -7.28 -3.93 29.97
CA LYS A 199 -8.48 -3.42 30.67
C LYS A 199 -8.40 -1.91 30.93
N SER A 200 -7.21 -1.37 31.20
CA SER A 200 -7.01 0.06 31.44
C SER A 200 -7.24 0.86 30.16
N TYR A 201 -6.74 0.37 29.02
CA TYR A 201 -6.99 0.99 27.73
C TYR A 201 -8.47 0.92 27.34
N PHE A 202 -9.12 -0.21 27.59
CA PHE A 202 -10.55 -0.38 27.33
C PHE A 202 -11.39 0.60 28.15
N SER A 203 -11.09 0.76 29.43
CA SER A 203 -11.83 1.71 30.30
C SER A 203 -11.72 3.16 29.84
N LYS A 204 -10.58 3.53 29.21
CA LYS A 204 -10.35 4.91 28.71
C LYS A 204 -10.94 5.16 27.32
N THR A 205 -10.92 4.16 26.44
CA THR A 205 -11.21 4.35 25.00
C THR A 205 -12.43 3.60 24.50
N GLY A 206 -12.93 2.64 25.25
CA GLY A 206 -14.00 1.73 24.82
C GLY A 206 -13.56 0.72 23.74
N LYS A 207 -12.25 0.63 23.42
CA LYS A 207 -11.70 -0.26 22.38
C LYS A 207 -10.81 -1.32 23.01
N PHE A 208 -10.74 -2.49 22.37
CA PHE A 208 -9.85 -3.56 22.82
C PHE A 208 -8.45 -3.35 22.24
N ARG A 209 -7.43 -3.35 23.11
CA ARG A 209 -6.03 -3.34 22.75
C ARG A 209 -5.42 -4.70 23.08
N VAL A 210 -4.88 -5.38 22.05
CA VAL A 210 -4.24 -6.70 22.18
C VAL A 210 -2.83 -6.61 21.60
N PRO A 211 -1.81 -7.15 22.25
CA PRO A 211 -0.45 -7.17 21.70
C PRO A 211 -0.43 -7.81 20.30
N ALA A 212 0.25 -7.17 19.37
CA ALA A 212 0.51 -7.71 18.04
C ALA A 212 1.96 -8.23 18.01
N PRO A 213 2.23 -9.40 17.40
CA PRO A 213 3.54 -10.01 17.41
C PRO A 213 4.60 -9.16 16.69
N ASN A 214 4.17 -8.39 15.73
CA ASN A 214 5.03 -7.47 14.96
C ASN A 214 4.20 -6.45 14.19
N GLY A 215 4.88 -5.46 13.60
CA GLY A 215 4.27 -4.45 12.74
C GLY A 215 4.22 -4.85 11.26
N ASN A 216 4.19 -6.12 10.90
CA ASN A 216 4.13 -6.60 9.52
C ASN A 216 2.78 -6.29 8.85
N LEU A 217 2.73 -6.52 7.54
CA LEU A 217 1.46 -6.49 6.80
C LEU A 217 0.48 -7.50 7.38
N GLN A 218 -0.80 -7.13 7.44
CA GLN A 218 -1.89 -8.08 7.71
C GLN A 218 -2.41 -8.71 6.41
N ALA A 219 -2.33 -7.98 5.30
CA ALA A 219 -2.75 -8.49 4.01
C ALA A 219 -1.89 -7.96 2.87
N LEU A 220 -1.59 -8.83 1.91
CA LEU A 220 -1.10 -8.50 0.59
C LEU A 220 -2.13 -8.95 -0.45
N VAL A 221 -2.57 -8.02 -1.30
CA VAL A 221 -3.53 -8.28 -2.37
C VAL A 221 -2.89 -7.99 -3.70
N ILE A 222 -2.89 -8.97 -4.59
CA ILE A 222 -2.33 -8.86 -5.94
C ILE A 222 -3.48 -8.86 -6.94
N CYS A 223 -3.38 -8.02 -7.96
CA CYS A 223 -4.32 -7.93 -9.08
C CYS A 223 -3.59 -8.02 -10.42
N ASP A 224 -3.87 -9.07 -11.17
CA ASP A 224 -3.34 -9.30 -12.51
C ASP A 224 -4.49 -9.45 -13.51
N SER A 225 -4.79 -8.45 -14.29
CA SER A 225 -4.26 -7.10 -14.41
C SER A 225 -5.38 -6.05 -14.44
N TYR A 226 -5.04 -4.79 -14.14
CA TYR A 226 -6.01 -3.70 -14.21
C TYR A 226 -6.68 -3.51 -15.59
N PRO A 227 -5.96 -3.63 -16.72
CA PRO A 227 -6.59 -3.53 -18.04
C PRO A 227 -7.63 -4.61 -18.35
N ALA A 228 -7.56 -5.76 -17.68
CA ALA A 228 -8.49 -6.87 -17.87
C ALA A 228 -9.76 -6.75 -16.99
N MET A 229 -9.78 -5.82 -16.05
CA MET A 229 -10.95 -5.56 -15.22
C MET A 229 -12.08 -4.90 -16.02
N LEU A 230 -13.27 -5.47 -15.97
CA LEU A 230 -14.45 -4.91 -16.63
C LEU A 230 -15.42 -4.32 -15.60
N PRO A 231 -15.90 -3.08 -15.76
CA PRO A 231 -17.00 -2.55 -14.95
C PRO A 231 -18.25 -3.41 -15.08
N GLU A 232 -19.00 -3.61 -14.00
CA GLU A 232 -20.25 -4.41 -13.99
C GLU A 232 -21.29 -3.85 -14.98
N LYS A 233 -21.34 -2.52 -15.12
CA LYS A 233 -22.21 -1.83 -16.05
C LYS A 233 -21.40 -1.32 -17.23
N MET A 234 -20.89 -2.23 -18.02
CA MET A 234 -20.18 -1.87 -19.26
C MET A 234 -21.18 -1.70 -20.39
N ASP A 235 -21.28 -0.50 -20.92
CA ASP A 235 -21.96 -0.24 -22.20
C ASP A 235 -21.04 -0.76 -23.33
N THR A 236 -21.41 -1.90 -23.92
CA THR A 236 -20.56 -2.62 -24.85
C THR A 236 -20.64 -2.02 -26.27
N ASP A 237 -21.60 -1.13 -26.53
CA ASP A 237 -21.86 -0.61 -27.88
C ASP A 237 -20.89 0.52 -28.28
N ASP A 238 -20.20 1.16 -27.28
CA ASP A 238 -19.18 2.16 -27.56
C ASP A 238 -17.89 1.90 -26.77
N PRO A 239 -16.83 1.39 -27.44
CA PRO A 239 -15.55 1.11 -26.78
C PRO A 239 -14.87 2.33 -26.14
N SER A 240 -15.15 3.55 -26.60
CA SER A 240 -14.58 4.77 -26.03
C SER A 240 -15.21 5.10 -24.67
N ASN A 241 -16.52 4.90 -24.55
CA ASN A 241 -17.25 5.03 -23.30
C ASN A 241 -16.84 3.96 -22.28
N ALA A 242 -16.63 2.73 -22.73
CA ALA A 242 -16.17 1.63 -21.86
C ALA A 242 -14.87 1.97 -21.14
N MET A 243 -13.92 2.58 -21.84
CA MET A 243 -12.62 2.96 -21.31
C MET A 243 -12.70 4.13 -20.33
N ALA A 244 -13.52 5.13 -20.65
CA ALA A 244 -13.78 6.25 -19.75
C ALA A 244 -14.47 5.79 -18.46
N MET A 245 -15.41 4.85 -18.56
CA MET A 245 -16.09 4.24 -17.41
C MET A 245 -15.12 3.44 -16.53
N GLN A 246 -14.24 2.64 -17.10
CA GLN A 246 -13.22 1.91 -16.36
C GLN A 246 -12.31 2.87 -15.58
N ALA A 247 -11.79 3.91 -16.22
CA ALA A 247 -10.91 4.90 -15.58
C ALA A 247 -11.63 5.66 -14.45
N ARG A 248 -12.88 6.04 -14.66
CA ARG A 248 -13.72 6.72 -13.66
C ARG A 248 -13.99 5.81 -12.48
N MET A 249 -14.47 4.60 -12.72
CA MET A 249 -14.72 3.59 -11.68
C MET A 249 -13.46 3.37 -10.83
N PHE A 250 -12.31 3.16 -11.47
CA PHE A 250 -11.05 2.95 -10.78
C PHE A 250 -10.68 4.14 -9.87
N SER A 251 -10.80 5.37 -10.40
CA SER A 251 -10.51 6.59 -9.64
C SER A 251 -11.41 6.76 -8.42
N GLU A 252 -12.71 6.50 -8.56
CA GLU A 252 -13.70 6.60 -7.49
C GLU A 252 -13.47 5.52 -6.42
N GLN A 253 -13.28 4.27 -6.83
CA GLN A 253 -13.08 3.15 -5.92
C GLN A 253 -11.75 3.22 -5.17
N MET A 254 -10.67 3.63 -5.82
CA MET A 254 -9.38 3.83 -5.14
C MET A 254 -9.47 4.87 -4.02
N LYS A 255 -10.17 5.99 -4.25
CA LYS A 255 -10.38 7.01 -3.21
C LYS A 255 -11.10 6.43 -1.99
N ARG A 256 -12.07 5.56 -2.24
CA ARG A 256 -12.88 4.94 -1.20
C ARG A 256 -12.07 4.03 -0.27
N VAL A 257 -11.15 3.24 -0.81
CA VAL A 257 -10.44 2.19 -0.03
C VAL A 257 -9.09 2.64 0.50
N LYS A 258 -8.38 3.54 -0.21
CA LYS A 258 -6.98 3.88 0.10
C LYS A 258 -6.79 4.51 1.50
N GLY A 259 -7.74 5.31 1.97
CA GLY A 259 -7.58 6.12 3.19
C GLY A 259 -7.33 5.30 4.46
N ARG A 260 -7.83 4.08 4.54
CA ARG A 260 -7.76 3.24 5.75
C ARG A 260 -6.79 2.06 5.63
N MET A 261 -6.28 1.79 4.44
CA MET A 261 -5.40 0.63 4.20
C MET A 261 -4.14 0.68 5.06
N LYS A 262 -3.60 1.88 5.33
CA LYS A 262 -2.40 2.04 6.18
C LYS A 262 -2.66 1.58 7.61
N ALA A 263 -3.76 2.00 8.22
CA ALA A 263 -4.13 1.60 9.58
C ALA A 263 -4.38 0.10 9.70
N LYS A 264 -4.92 -0.51 8.64
CA LYS A 264 -5.18 -1.96 8.54
C LYS A 264 -3.97 -2.75 8.05
N ARG A 265 -2.87 -2.08 7.74
CA ARG A 265 -1.63 -2.68 7.21
C ARG A 265 -1.87 -3.59 6.00
N ILE A 266 -2.71 -3.12 5.07
CA ILE A 266 -3.00 -3.77 3.79
C ILE A 266 -2.09 -3.14 2.73
N ALA A 267 -1.46 -3.95 1.90
CA ALA A 267 -0.77 -3.50 0.69
C ALA A 267 -1.41 -4.11 -0.56
N VAL A 268 -1.39 -3.37 -1.65
CA VAL A 268 -1.91 -3.83 -2.96
C VAL A 268 -0.80 -3.72 -3.99
N ILE A 269 -0.65 -4.76 -4.80
CA ILE A 269 0.17 -4.77 -6.01
C ILE A 269 -0.76 -5.00 -7.19
N GLY A 270 -0.75 -4.11 -8.16
CA GLY A 270 -1.47 -4.30 -9.40
C GLY A 270 -0.55 -4.33 -10.59
N ILE A 271 -0.94 -5.07 -11.60
CA ILE A 271 -0.22 -5.14 -12.86
C ILE A 271 -0.93 -4.26 -13.89
N ASN A 272 -0.14 -3.48 -14.62
CA ASN A 272 -0.63 -2.66 -15.72
C ASN A 272 0.22 -2.88 -16.96
N GLN A 273 -0.42 -2.98 -18.12
CA GLN A 273 0.23 -3.22 -19.39
C GLN A 273 0.38 -1.91 -20.17
N LEU A 274 1.59 -1.64 -20.65
CA LEU A 274 1.82 -0.58 -21.62
C LEU A 274 1.41 -1.10 -23.01
N ARG A 275 0.33 -0.55 -23.54
CA ARG A 275 -0.04 -0.85 -24.95
C ARG A 275 0.78 0.02 -25.89
N GLN A 276 1.25 -0.59 -26.99
CA GLN A 276 2.16 0.07 -27.95
C GLN A 276 1.52 1.20 -28.77
N LYS A 277 0.26 1.57 -28.54
CA LYS A 277 -0.36 2.72 -29.21
C LYS A 277 -0.16 3.98 -28.38
N PRO A 278 0.78 4.88 -28.77
CA PRO A 278 1.13 6.06 -27.97
C PRO A 278 -0.03 7.05 -27.76
N ALA A 279 -1.08 6.98 -28.57
CA ALA A 279 -2.24 7.87 -28.49
C ALA A 279 -3.23 7.50 -27.36
N VAL A 280 -3.06 6.33 -26.73
CA VAL A 280 -4.00 5.86 -25.74
C VAL A 280 -3.20 5.32 -24.54
N MET A 281 -2.73 6.23 -23.70
CA MET A 281 -2.17 5.87 -22.40
C MET A 281 -3.30 5.44 -21.47
N PHE A 282 -3.60 4.14 -21.47
CA PHE A 282 -4.51 3.54 -20.50
C PHE A 282 -3.70 2.97 -19.35
N GLY A 283 -3.92 3.53 -18.24
CA GLY A 283 -3.45 3.10 -16.96
C GLY A 283 -3.95 4.10 -15.93
N CYS A 284 -4.22 3.62 -14.74
CA CYS A 284 -4.77 4.39 -13.62
C CYS A 284 -3.80 5.45 -13.08
N PHE A 285 -3.07 6.13 -13.95
CA PHE A 285 -2.25 7.25 -13.54
C PHE A 285 -3.13 8.49 -13.39
N HIS A 286 -3.11 9.05 -12.20
CA HIS A 286 -3.72 10.36 -11.98
C HIS A 286 -3.02 11.39 -12.86
N GLY A 287 -3.75 12.35 -13.43
CA GLY A 287 -3.18 13.37 -14.31
C GLY A 287 -2.04 14.19 -13.69
N SER A 288 -1.91 14.21 -12.36
CA SER A 288 -0.79 14.82 -11.65
C SER A 288 0.44 13.91 -11.50
N SER A 289 0.38 12.64 -11.95
CA SER A 289 1.57 11.77 -11.94
C SER A 289 2.67 12.40 -12.78
N ARG A 290 3.90 12.37 -12.27
CA ARG A 290 5.04 13.02 -12.92
C ARG A 290 5.81 12.01 -13.74
N VAL A 291 6.22 12.43 -14.92
CA VAL A 291 7.08 11.69 -15.85
C VAL A 291 8.44 12.35 -15.87
N VAL A 292 9.50 11.57 -15.83
CA VAL A 292 10.88 12.08 -15.98
C VAL A 292 11.15 12.26 -17.46
N MET A 293 11.51 13.48 -17.85
CA MET A 293 11.85 13.85 -19.21
C MET A 293 13.31 13.49 -19.52
N ALA A 294 13.66 13.45 -20.80
CA ALA A 294 15.02 13.10 -21.23
C ALA A 294 16.10 14.09 -20.75
N ASP A 295 15.74 15.31 -20.42
CA ASP A 295 16.59 16.35 -19.84
C ASP A 295 16.71 16.26 -18.30
N GLY A 296 16.05 15.27 -17.68
CA GLY A 296 16.02 15.08 -16.23
C GLY A 296 14.93 15.90 -15.52
N ALA A 297 14.21 16.78 -16.20
CA ALA A 297 13.07 17.49 -15.64
C ALA A 297 11.89 16.53 -15.39
N THR A 298 10.90 16.95 -14.60
CA THR A 298 9.69 16.18 -14.42
C THR A 298 8.47 17.00 -14.81
N LYS A 299 7.58 16.41 -15.65
CA LYS A 299 6.30 17.03 -16.06
C LYS A 299 5.12 16.17 -15.64
N ALA A 300 3.99 16.80 -15.32
CA ALA A 300 2.77 16.04 -15.04
C ALA A 300 2.17 15.48 -16.34
N ILE A 301 1.64 14.25 -16.28
CA ILE A 301 1.05 13.57 -17.46
C ILE A 301 -0.04 14.44 -18.09
N ARG A 302 -0.91 15.06 -17.28
CA ARG A 302 -1.98 15.95 -17.79
C ARG A 302 -1.45 17.12 -18.61
N ASP A 303 -0.26 17.65 -18.26
CA ASP A 303 0.31 18.79 -18.96
C ASP A 303 0.91 18.33 -20.28
N LEU A 304 1.61 17.19 -20.30
CA LEU A 304 2.13 16.58 -21.53
C LEU A 304 1.00 16.25 -22.52
N VAL A 305 -0.14 15.74 -22.02
CA VAL A 305 -1.29 15.43 -22.86
C VAL A 305 -1.96 16.69 -23.38
N ARG A 306 -2.16 17.71 -22.52
CA ARG A 306 -2.78 18.98 -22.90
C ARG A 306 -1.95 19.73 -23.93
N GLU A 307 -0.63 19.74 -23.77
CA GLU A 307 0.31 20.39 -24.68
C GLU A 307 0.59 19.58 -25.92
N ARG A 308 0.07 18.35 -26.04
CA ARG A 308 0.42 17.38 -27.09
C ARG A 308 1.94 17.28 -27.28
N SER A 309 2.64 17.22 -26.15
CA SER A 309 4.10 17.28 -26.13
C SER A 309 4.73 16.15 -26.93
N THR A 310 5.70 16.49 -27.77
CA THR A 310 6.56 15.54 -28.51
C THR A 310 7.92 15.37 -27.83
N GLU A 311 8.08 15.93 -26.64
CA GLU A 311 9.32 15.83 -25.88
C GLU A 311 9.63 14.37 -25.51
N LYS A 312 10.91 14.05 -25.50
CA LYS A 312 11.36 12.72 -25.14
C LYS A 312 11.29 12.53 -23.62
N VAL A 313 10.78 11.36 -23.21
CA VAL A 313 10.79 10.91 -21.81
C VAL A 313 11.96 9.99 -21.57
N LEU A 314 12.45 9.95 -20.34
CA LEU A 314 13.46 8.98 -19.94
C LEU A 314 12.83 7.59 -19.94
N SER A 315 13.37 6.68 -20.72
CA SER A 315 12.88 5.32 -20.88
C SER A 315 14.06 4.38 -21.04
N TYR A 316 13.94 3.19 -20.46
CA TYR A 316 14.97 2.16 -20.66
C TYR A 316 14.81 1.47 -22.00
N ASN A 317 15.87 1.48 -22.80
CA ASN A 317 15.88 0.77 -24.06
C ASN A 317 16.38 -0.67 -23.87
N GLN A 318 15.46 -1.63 -23.94
CA GLN A 318 15.79 -3.06 -23.76
C GLN A 318 16.79 -3.63 -24.79
N LYS A 319 16.87 -3.02 -26.00
CA LYS A 319 17.78 -3.52 -27.06
C LYS A 319 19.22 -3.03 -26.86
N THR A 320 19.39 -1.87 -26.30
CA THR A 320 20.72 -1.25 -26.12
C THR A 320 21.20 -1.27 -24.69
N GLY A 321 20.34 -1.58 -23.72
CA GLY A 321 20.68 -1.57 -22.29
C GLY A 321 20.89 -0.16 -21.72
N THR A 322 20.43 0.88 -22.44
CA THR A 322 20.59 2.29 -22.05
C THR A 322 19.24 2.96 -21.85
#